data_ecf8074b7bbc30c121762b8176ae3064
#
_entry.id   ecf8074b7bbc30c121762b8176ae3064
#
_cell.length_a   1.000
_cell.length_b   1.000
_cell.length_c   1.000
_cell.angle_alpha   90.00
_cell.angle_beta   90.00
_cell.angle_gamma   90.00
#
_symmetry.space_group_name_H-M   'P 1'
#
loop_
_entity.id
_entity.type
_entity.pdbx_description
1 polymer ?
#
loop_
_entity_poly.entity_id
_entity_poly.type
_entity_poly.pdbx_seq_one_letter_code
_entity_poly.pdbx_strand_id
1 'polypeptide(L)'
;AVPQYWIDEKELKLPKWINYFLGYKRIGSPTNFRTFIASFVPRSACEVNFSNLIPDETINNSKEYSYYSPLLLANLNSLIFDFITRQKLQGQTLNWYIVEQLPIIPADLYKNPLGNTIISDLIKENVLHLTYTAWDMQSFAIDLGYEGEPFIWDEEDRLHRKCKLDALFFNLYEISEEDANYILSTFPIVKRNDIEKYGKYRTKDLILAYMKALRTGDTKVLVDL
;
A
#
# COMPACT_ATOMS: atom_id res chain seq x y z
N ALA A 1 1.42 -16.38 17.12
CA ALA A 1 2.79 -16.20 17.63
C ALA A 1 2.73 -15.56 19.01
N VAL A 2 3.57 -15.99 19.94
CA VAL A 2 3.67 -15.35 21.27
C VAL A 2 4.72 -14.24 21.15
N PRO A 3 4.40 -12.97 21.51
CA PRO A 3 5.38 -11.89 21.49
C PRO A 3 6.58 -12.19 22.38
N GLN A 4 7.77 -11.78 21.94
CA GLN A 4 9.00 -11.93 22.72
C GLN A 4 9.05 -10.94 23.89
N TYR A 5 8.47 -9.74 23.70
CA TYR A 5 8.44 -8.68 24.69
C TYR A 5 7.01 -8.20 24.92
N TRP A 6 6.71 -7.80 26.15
CA TRP A 6 5.43 -7.28 26.58
C TRP A 6 5.63 -5.92 27.23
N ILE A 7 4.69 -5.02 27.00
CA ILE A 7 4.57 -3.76 27.72
C ILE A 7 3.18 -3.63 28.32
N ASP A 8 3.05 -2.84 29.37
CA ASP A 8 1.73 -2.53 29.94
C ASP A 8 0.95 -1.66 28.93
N GLU A 9 -0.32 -1.95 28.73
CA GLU A 9 -1.18 -1.21 27.79
C GLU A 9 -1.21 0.30 28.07
N LYS A 10 -1.11 0.70 29.34
CA LYS A 10 -1.03 2.13 29.74
C LYS A 10 0.20 2.86 29.23
N GLU A 11 1.26 2.13 28.84
CA GLU A 11 2.48 2.69 28.23
C GLU A 11 2.34 2.92 26.72
N LEU A 12 1.29 2.39 26.10
CA LEU A 12 0.97 2.64 24.70
C LEU A 12 0.46 4.08 24.54
N LYS A 13 1.31 4.96 24.03
CA LYS A 13 0.98 6.37 23.73
C LYS A 13 0.20 6.47 22.41
N LEU A 14 -0.88 5.71 22.28
CA LEU A 14 -1.78 5.72 21.13
C LEU A 14 -3.14 6.28 21.55
N PRO A 15 -3.83 7.08 20.70
CA PRO A 15 -5.20 7.47 20.95
C PRO A 15 -6.09 6.27 21.26
N LYS A 16 -7.04 6.41 22.22
CA LYS A 16 -7.89 5.29 22.65
C LYS A 16 -8.80 4.75 21.55
N TRP A 17 -9.13 5.56 20.56
CA TRP A 17 -9.99 5.19 19.45
C TRP A 17 -9.25 4.41 18.35
N ILE A 18 -7.91 4.37 18.38
CA ILE A 18 -7.10 3.60 17.43
C ILE A 18 -7.05 2.13 17.85
N ASN A 19 -7.64 1.25 17.04
CA ASN A 19 -7.57 -0.21 17.17
C ASN A 19 -6.53 -0.86 16.25
N TYR A 20 -6.10 -0.15 15.23
CA TYR A 20 -5.03 -0.51 14.29
C TYR A 20 -4.37 0.76 13.79
N PHE A 21 -3.12 0.69 13.38
CA PHE A 21 -2.43 1.86 12.85
C PHE A 21 -1.49 1.49 11.71
N LEU A 22 -1.18 2.49 10.90
CA LEU A 22 -0.25 2.40 9.79
C LEU A 22 1.17 2.62 10.28
N GLY A 23 2.11 1.87 9.73
CA GLY A 23 3.53 2.11 9.91
C GLY A 23 4.34 1.58 8.74
N TYR A 24 5.63 1.83 8.77
CA TYR A 24 6.54 1.37 7.73
C TYR A 24 7.82 0.77 8.30
N LYS A 25 8.39 -0.15 7.54
CA LYS A 25 9.69 -0.76 7.86
C LYS A 25 10.80 0.29 7.70
N ARG A 26 11.45 0.63 8.81
CA ARG A 26 12.49 1.66 8.85
C ARG A 26 13.78 1.25 8.13
N ILE A 27 14.14 -0.03 8.16
CA ILE A 27 15.34 -0.54 7.50
C ILE A 27 14.97 -1.02 6.11
N GLY A 28 15.48 -0.34 5.08
CA GLY A 28 15.31 -0.67 3.68
C GLY A 28 16.62 -0.54 2.91
N SER A 29 16.65 -1.07 1.70
CA SER A 29 17.79 -0.88 0.79
C SER A 29 17.27 -0.64 -0.62
N PRO A 30 17.91 0.26 -1.40
CA PRO A 30 17.57 0.45 -2.81
C PRO A 30 17.73 -0.81 -3.67
N THR A 31 18.51 -1.79 -3.18
CA THR A 31 18.77 -3.06 -3.86
C THR A 31 17.85 -4.20 -3.43
N ASN A 32 16.96 -3.97 -2.47
CA ASN A 32 15.99 -4.98 -2.05
C ASN A 32 14.83 -5.13 -3.05
N PHE A 33 14.03 -6.19 -2.88
CA PHE A 33 12.78 -6.40 -3.60
C PHE A 33 11.86 -5.17 -3.52
N ARG A 34 11.72 -4.61 -2.32
CA ARG A 34 11.04 -3.33 -2.03
C ARG A 34 11.88 -2.53 -1.05
N THR A 35 12.01 -1.23 -1.29
CA THR A 35 12.72 -0.31 -0.40
C THR A 35 11.78 0.23 0.65
N PHE A 36 10.60 0.70 0.24
CA PHE A 36 9.55 1.15 1.14
C PHE A 36 8.50 0.06 1.33
N ILE A 37 8.23 -0.31 2.56
CA ILE A 37 7.23 -1.31 2.92
C ILE A 37 6.41 -0.74 4.07
N ALA A 38 5.13 -0.49 3.82
CA ALA A 38 4.15 -0.06 4.81
C ALA A 38 3.13 -1.16 5.09
N SER A 39 2.59 -1.18 6.29
CA SER A 39 1.54 -2.12 6.69
C SER A 39 0.66 -1.53 7.77
N PHE A 40 -0.58 -1.96 7.83
CA PHE A 40 -1.35 -1.87 9.06
C PHE A 40 -0.88 -2.94 10.05
N VAL A 41 -0.94 -2.59 11.33
CA VAL A 41 -0.76 -3.49 12.44
C VAL A 41 -1.88 -3.28 13.47
N PRO A 42 -2.33 -4.33 14.18
CA PRO A 42 -3.26 -4.18 15.28
C PRO A 42 -2.67 -3.28 16.37
N ARG A 43 -3.52 -2.72 17.23
CA ARG A 43 -3.07 -1.94 18.39
C ARG A 43 -2.08 -2.73 19.23
N SER A 44 -0.82 -2.37 19.15
CA SER A 44 0.30 -3.05 19.83
C SER A 44 1.51 -2.14 19.96
N ALA A 45 2.46 -2.53 20.79
CA ALA A 45 3.80 -1.95 20.76
C ALA A 45 4.57 -2.47 19.54
N CYS A 46 5.36 -1.59 18.94
CA CYS A 46 6.22 -1.95 17.83
C CYS A 46 7.69 -1.71 18.19
N GLU A 47 8.55 -2.52 17.61
CA GLU A 47 10.00 -2.41 17.74
C GLU A 47 10.51 -1.21 16.90
N VAL A 48 11.68 -0.67 17.23
CA VAL A 48 12.27 0.56 16.66
C VAL A 48 12.45 0.51 15.12
N ASN A 49 12.51 -0.66 14.53
CA ASN A 49 12.61 -0.84 13.09
C ASN A 49 11.27 -0.76 12.33
N PHE A 50 10.16 -0.58 13.07
CA PHE A 50 8.85 -0.27 12.51
C PHE A 50 8.44 1.13 12.98
N SER A 51 8.46 2.09 12.07
CA SER A 51 8.08 3.48 12.36
C SER A 51 6.56 3.64 12.25
N ASN A 52 5.94 4.09 13.33
CA ASN A 52 4.49 4.30 13.41
C ASN A 52 4.09 5.62 12.73
N LEU A 53 3.06 5.60 11.91
CA LEU A 53 2.39 6.76 11.35
C LEU A 53 1.09 6.99 12.11
N ILE A 54 1.17 7.75 13.17
CA ILE A 54 0.03 8.07 14.02
C ILE A 54 -0.53 9.43 13.59
N PRO A 55 -1.86 9.54 13.37
CA PRO A 55 -2.46 10.81 13.02
C PRO A 55 -2.27 11.83 14.15
N ASP A 56 -2.13 13.08 13.75
CA ASP A 56 -2.15 14.22 14.67
C ASP A 56 -3.59 14.57 15.09
N GLU A 57 -3.75 15.73 15.75
CA GLU A 57 -5.05 16.18 16.27
C GLU A 57 -6.09 16.50 15.17
N THR A 58 -5.66 16.60 13.91
CA THR A 58 -6.58 16.89 12.77
C THR A 58 -7.46 15.69 12.43
N ILE A 59 -6.97 14.47 12.67
CA ILE A 59 -7.73 13.23 12.54
C ILE A 59 -7.93 12.64 13.94
N ASN A 60 -9.12 12.79 14.50
CA ASN A 60 -9.39 12.48 15.90
C ASN A 60 -10.44 11.37 16.14
N ASN A 61 -10.82 10.65 15.10
CA ASN A 61 -11.79 9.55 15.16
C ASN A 61 -11.50 8.44 14.15
N SER A 62 -12.03 7.25 14.41
CA SER A 62 -11.81 6.07 13.57
C SER A 62 -12.38 6.23 12.16
N LYS A 63 -13.53 6.89 12.01
CA LYS A 63 -14.19 7.07 10.71
C LYS A 63 -13.34 7.89 9.73
N GLU A 64 -12.72 8.95 10.21
CA GLU A 64 -11.85 9.79 9.39
C GLU A 64 -10.53 9.08 9.12
N TYR A 65 -9.96 8.42 10.13
CA TYR A 65 -8.75 7.62 9.97
C TYR A 65 -8.94 6.48 8.97
N SER A 66 -10.03 5.74 9.05
CA SER A 66 -10.35 4.65 8.11
C SER A 66 -10.63 5.15 6.69
N TYR A 67 -10.99 6.43 6.53
CA TYR A 67 -11.12 7.02 5.20
C TYR A 67 -9.75 7.24 4.55
N TYR A 68 -8.80 7.87 5.25
CA TYR A 68 -7.52 8.29 4.67
C TYR A 68 -6.41 7.25 4.74
N SER A 69 -6.35 6.46 5.81
CA SER A 69 -5.22 5.54 6.04
C SER A 69 -5.07 4.44 4.99
N PRO A 70 -6.13 3.84 4.38
CA PRO A 70 -5.97 2.90 3.29
C PRO A 70 -5.44 3.55 2.01
N LEU A 71 -5.81 4.81 1.76
CA LEU A 71 -5.34 5.57 0.60
C LEU A 71 -3.84 5.83 0.72
N LEU A 72 -3.40 6.23 1.93
CA LEU A 72 -1.99 6.42 2.23
C LEU A 72 -1.23 5.09 2.15
N LEU A 73 -1.75 4.00 2.74
CA LEU A 73 -1.11 2.68 2.67
C LEU A 73 -0.87 2.24 1.22
N ALA A 74 -1.88 2.39 0.36
CA ALA A 74 -1.78 2.03 -1.05
C ALA A 74 -0.73 2.87 -1.78
N ASN A 75 -0.71 4.20 -1.54
CA ASN A 75 0.31 5.09 -2.11
C ASN A 75 1.72 4.70 -1.69
N LEU A 76 1.95 4.50 -0.38
CA LEU A 76 3.24 4.16 0.19
C LEU A 76 3.78 2.80 -0.34
N ASN A 77 2.89 1.87 -0.68
CA ASN A 77 3.26 0.57 -1.22
C ASN A 77 3.27 0.52 -2.75
N SER A 78 3.00 1.60 -3.47
CA SER A 78 3.08 1.61 -4.92
C SER A 78 4.53 1.53 -5.43
N LEU A 79 4.74 0.90 -6.59
CA LEU A 79 6.06 0.79 -7.22
C LEU A 79 6.62 2.15 -7.62
N ILE A 80 5.76 3.09 -8.02
CA ILE A 80 6.20 4.46 -8.31
C ILE A 80 6.73 5.16 -7.06
N PHE A 81 6.06 5.01 -5.91
CA PHE A 81 6.54 5.58 -4.65
C PHE A 81 7.85 4.93 -4.19
N ASP A 82 7.97 3.60 -4.35
CA ASP A 82 9.22 2.86 -4.07
C ASP A 82 10.37 3.33 -4.97
N PHE A 83 10.11 3.57 -6.25
CA PHE A 83 11.09 4.13 -7.19
C PHE A 83 11.58 5.51 -6.73
N ILE A 84 10.68 6.42 -6.37
CA ILE A 84 11.04 7.76 -5.87
C ILE A 84 11.85 7.64 -4.56
N THR A 85 11.43 6.74 -3.67
CA THR A 85 12.15 6.48 -2.41
C THR A 85 13.58 6.03 -2.67
N ARG A 86 13.82 5.16 -3.65
CA ARG A 86 15.16 4.69 -4.03
C ARG A 86 16.08 5.82 -4.47
N GLN A 87 15.55 6.84 -5.14
CA GLN A 87 16.32 8.00 -5.57
C GLN A 87 16.73 8.91 -4.38
N LYS A 88 15.96 8.90 -3.30
CA LYS A 88 16.20 9.72 -2.11
C LYS A 88 17.04 9.02 -1.04
N LEU A 89 16.98 7.70 -0.98
CA LEU A 89 17.63 6.93 0.09
C LEU A 89 19.12 6.76 -0.20
N GLN A 90 19.96 7.41 0.58
CA GLN A 90 21.43 7.33 0.47
C GLN A 90 22.06 6.19 1.28
N GLY A 91 21.27 5.49 2.12
CA GLY A 91 21.74 4.42 3.00
C GLY A 91 20.71 3.31 3.14
N GLN A 92 20.57 2.78 4.35
CA GLN A 92 19.62 1.68 4.64
C GLN A 92 18.50 2.09 5.60
N THR A 93 18.48 3.33 6.07
CA THR A 93 17.52 3.77 7.08
C THR A 93 16.59 4.85 6.52
N LEU A 94 15.31 4.52 6.43
CA LEU A 94 14.23 5.45 6.10
C LEU A 94 13.90 6.29 7.32
N ASN A 95 14.75 7.29 7.61
CA ASN A 95 14.50 8.23 8.67
C ASN A 95 13.37 9.19 8.29
N TRP A 96 12.73 9.76 9.31
CA TRP A 96 11.57 10.64 9.13
C TRP A 96 11.86 11.81 8.18
N TYR A 97 13.01 12.47 8.30
CA TYR A 97 13.40 13.58 7.43
C TYR A 97 13.53 13.21 5.95
N ILE A 98 13.66 11.91 5.61
CA ILE A 98 13.60 11.42 4.22
C ILE A 98 12.14 11.22 3.82
N VAL A 99 11.37 10.56 4.69
CA VAL A 99 9.99 10.16 4.41
C VAL A 99 9.08 11.38 4.21
N GLU A 100 9.24 12.43 5.01
CA GLU A 100 8.45 13.66 4.89
C GLU A 100 8.70 14.46 3.60
N GLN A 101 9.80 14.16 2.89
CA GLN A 101 10.12 14.79 1.60
C GLN A 101 9.58 13.98 0.40
N LEU A 102 9.02 12.79 0.63
CA LEU A 102 8.49 11.96 -0.45
C LEU A 102 7.11 12.48 -0.88
N PRO A 103 6.87 12.65 -2.18
CA PRO A 103 5.59 13.13 -2.67
C PRO A 103 4.51 12.06 -2.48
N ILE A 104 3.35 12.47 -1.99
CA ILE A 104 2.14 11.67 -1.94
C ILE A 104 1.03 12.33 -2.77
N ILE A 105 0.10 11.54 -3.25
CA ILE A 105 -1.07 12.04 -3.98
C ILE A 105 -1.95 12.85 -3.01
N PRO A 106 -2.34 14.09 -3.38
CA PRO A 106 -3.23 14.91 -2.57
C PRO A 106 -4.58 14.24 -2.31
N ALA A 107 -5.09 14.37 -1.08
CA ALA A 107 -6.30 13.69 -0.62
C ALA A 107 -7.54 13.98 -1.48
N ASP A 108 -7.64 15.17 -2.06
CA ASP A 108 -8.79 15.57 -2.89
C ASP A 108 -8.85 14.82 -4.22
N LEU A 109 -7.71 14.39 -4.77
CA LEU A 109 -7.69 13.60 -6.01
C LEU A 109 -8.37 12.24 -5.85
N TYR A 110 -8.38 11.67 -4.64
CA TYR A 110 -9.05 10.40 -4.39
C TYR A 110 -10.58 10.46 -4.44
N LYS A 111 -11.16 11.67 -4.42
CA LYS A 111 -12.61 11.89 -4.56
C LYS A 111 -13.08 11.94 -6.01
N ASN A 112 -12.15 11.96 -6.97
CA ASN A 112 -12.47 12.03 -8.37
C ASN A 112 -13.15 10.75 -8.87
N PRO A 113 -14.09 10.89 -9.83
CA PRO A 113 -14.71 9.74 -10.47
C PRO A 113 -13.69 8.95 -11.31
N LEU A 114 -13.86 7.65 -11.37
CA LEU A 114 -13.11 6.73 -12.21
C LEU A 114 -14.08 5.69 -12.78
N GLY A 115 -14.50 5.89 -14.02
CA GLY A 115 -15.55 5.06 -14.62
C GLY A 115 -16.87 5.16 -13.85
N ASN A 116 -17.33 4.05 -13.31
CA ASN A 116 -18.58 3.97 -12.53
C ASN A 116 -18.35 3.91 -11.00
N THR A 117 -17.17 4.23 -10.53
CA THR A 117 -16.80 4.32 -9.12
C THR A 117 -16.01 5.61 -8.85
N ILE A 118 -15.53 5.80 -7.64
CA ILE A 118 -14.57 6.83 -7.27
C ILE A 118 -13.23 6.20 -6.88
N ILE A 119 -12.16 6.95 -7.06
CA ILE A 119 -10.79 6.45 -6.84
C ILE A 119 -10.61 5.88 -5.43
N SER A 120 -11.12 6.58 -4.40
CA SER A 120 -11.01 6.13 -3.02
C SER A 120 -11.67 4.78 -2.77
N ASP A 121 -12.81 4.48 -3.40
CA ASP A 121 -13.54 3.23 -3.19
C ASP A 121 -12.80 2.07 -3.84
N LEU A 122 -12.26 2.28 -5.05
CA LEU A 122 -11.43 1.27 -5.71
C LEU A 122 -10.18 0.93 -4.87
N ILE A 123 -9.54 1.94 -4.28
CA ILE A 123 -8.37 1.72 -3.40
C ILE A 123 -8.78 0.96 -2.15
N LYS A 124 -9.83 1.40 -1.44
CA LYS A 124 -10.29 0.78 -0.19
C LYS A 124 -10.69 -0.67 -0.38
N GLU A 125 -11.40 -0.99 -1.45
CA GLU A 125 -11.77 -2.37 -1.79
C GLU A 125 -10.52 -3.25 -1.92
N ASN A 126 -9.53 -2.83 -2.72
CA ASN A 126 -8.32 -3.62 -2.94
C ASN A 126 -7.45 -3.70 -1.67
N VAL A 127 -7.32 -2.61 -0.91
CA VAL A 127 -6.57 -2.60 0.35
C VAL A 127 -7.24 -3.49 1.39
N LEU A 128 -8.57 -3.50 1.48
CA LEU A 128 -9.32 -4.37 2.39
C LEU A 128 -8.99 -5.85 2.12
N HIS A 129 -9.10 -6.28 0.86
CA HIS A 129 -8.78 -7.65 0.46
C HIS A 129 -7.30 -8.02 0.70
N LEU A 130 -6.40 -7.09 0.47
CA LEU A 130 -4.96 -7.32 0.67
C LEU A 130 -4.56 -7.36 2.15
N THR A 131 -5.33 -6.73 3.04
CA THR A 131 -4.97 -6.51 4.46
C THR A 131 -5.73 -7.43 5.40
N TYR A 132 -7.05 -7.57 5.22
CA TYR A 132 -7.89 -8.37 6.14
C TYR A 132 -7.84 -9.85 5.79
N THR A 133 -6.75 -10.51 6.16
CA THR A 133 -6.52 -11.95 5.96
C THR A 133 -6.46 -12.73 7.28
N ALA A 134 -6.66 -12.05 8.41
CA ALA A 134 -6.71 -12.64 9.74
C ALA A 134 -7.58 -11.79 10.67
N TRP A 135 -8.15 -12.42 11.71
CA TRP A 135 -9.10 -11.79 12.63
C TRP A 135 -8.54 -10.63 13.45
N ASP A 136 -7.23 -10.53 13.60
CA ASP A 136 -6.56 -9.44 14.30
C ASP A 136 -6.73 -8.07 13.61
N MET A 137 -7.12 -8.07 12.32
CA MET A 137 -7.46 -6.86 11.56
C MET A 137 -8.97 -6.64 11.39
N GLN A 138 -9.82 -7.32 12.20
CA GLN A 138 -11.27 -7.18 12.10
C GLN A 138 -11.75 -5.73 12.31
N SER A 139 -11.15 -4.98 13.24
CA SER A 139 -11.51 -3.58 13.46
C SER A 139 -11.32 -2.72 12.22
N PHE A 140 -10.27 -2.98 11.44
CA PHE A 140 -10.03 -2.32 10.16
C PHE A 140 -11.14 -2.64 9.14
N ALA A 141 -11.54 -3.91 9.04
CA ALA A 141 -12.59 -4.34 8.13
C ALA A 141 -13.94 -3.68 8.47
N ILE A 142 -14.32 -3.69 9.76
CA ILE A 142 -15.54 -3.05 10.26
C ILE A 142 -15.56 -1.55 9.97
N ASP A 143 -14.46 -0.85 10.21
CA ASP A 143 -14.33 0.58 9.92
C ASP A 143 -14.49 0.91 8.42
N LEU A 144 -14.22 -0.06 7.54
CA LEU A 144 -14.49 0.03 6.09
C LEU A 144 -15.88 -0.48 5.68
N GLY A 145 -16.72 -0.88 6.64
CA GLY A 145 -18.08 -1.38 6.40
C GLY A 145 -18.16 -2.85 5.99
N TYR A 146 -17.12 -3.65 6.27
CA TYR A 146 -17.11 -5.09 5.99
C TYR A 146 -17.16 -5.90 7.29
N GLU A 147 -18.21 -6.71 7.43
CA GLU A 147 -18.47 -7.54 8.61
C GLU A 147 -18.27 -9.05 8.38
N GLY A 148 -17.76 -9.43 7.20
CA GLY A 148 -17.52 -10.81 6.84
C GLY A 148 -16.26 -11.41 7.48
N GLU A 149 -15.98 -12.64 7.12
CA GLU A 149 -14.77 -13.36 7.51
C GLU A 149 -13.52 -12.79 6.81
N PRO A 150 -12.31 -13.03 7.37
CA PRO A 150 -11.07 -12.70 6.69
C PRO A 150 -10.99 -13.32 5.30
N PHE A 151 -10.45 -12.57 4.33
CA PHE A 151 -10.27 -13.05 2.97
C PHE A 151 -9.22 -14.17 2.93
N ILE A 152 -9.52 -15.20 2.14
CA ILE A 152 -8.59 -16.30 1.90
C ILE A 152 -7.37 -15.74 1.12
N TRP A 153 -6.19 -16.16 1.57
CA TRP A 153 -4.95 -15.79 0.88
C TRP A 153 -4.87 -16.51 -0.46
N ASP A 154 -5.08 -15.79 -1.53
CA ASP A 154 -4.90 -16.23 -2.90
C ASP A 154 -3.81 -15.39 -3.58
N GLU A 155 -2.72 -16.03 -4.02
CA GLU A 155 -1.57 -15.32 -4.59
C GLU A 155 -1.90 -14.65 -5.92
N GLU A 156 -2.76 -15.28 -6.73
CA GLU A 156 -3.15 -14.75 -8.04
C GLU A 156 -4.04 -13.51 -7.88
N ASP A 157 -5.10 -13.60 -7.07
CA ASP A 157 -5.95 -12.44 -6.75
C ASP A 157 -5.12 -11.29 -6.16
N ARG A 158 -4.19 -11.60 -5.25
CA ARG A 158 -3.31 -10.61 -4.64
C ARG A 158 -2.36 -9.96 -5.64
N LEU A 159 -1.83 -10.72 -6.59
CA LEU A 159 -1.00 -10.17 -7.67
C LEU A 159 -1.81 -9.16 -8.50
N HIS A 160 -3.01 -9.55 -8.92
CA HIS A 160 -3.88 -8.68 -9.71
C HIS A 160 -4.26 -7.41 -8.96
N ARG A 161 -4.65 -7.49 -7.69
CA ARG A 161 -4.97 -6.32 -6.85
C ARG A 161 -3.79 -5.37 -6.68
N LYS A 162 -2.60 -5.91 -6.42
CA LYS A 162 -1.37 -5.09 -6.33
C LYS A 162 -1.05 -4.42 -7.65
N CYS A 163 -1.09 -5.14 -8.77
CA CYS A 163 -0.84 -4.58 -10.09
C CYS A 163 -1.89 -3.53 -10.48
N LYS A 164 -3.16 -3.71 -10.10
CA LYS A 164 -4.21 -2.71 -10.33
C LYS A 164 -3.98 -1.45 -9.51
N LEU A 165 -3.58 -1.57 -8.24
CA LEU A 165 -3.19 -0.43 -7.42
C LEU A 165 -1.94 0.28 -7.97
N ASP A 166 -0.90 -0.46 -8.33
CA ASP A 166 0.30 0.12 -8.94
C ASP A 166 -0.04 0.89 -10.22
N ALA A 167 -0.86 0.32 -11.10
CA ALA A 167 -1.34 0.96 -12.32
C ALA A 167 -2.13 2.25 -12.05
N LEU A 168 -3.00 2.22 -11.03
CA LEU A 168 -3.73 3.41 -10.60
C LEU A 168 -2.79 4.51 -10.14
N PHE A 169 -1.78 4.18 -9.32
CA PHE A 169 -0.81 5.17 -8.85
C PHE A 169 0.09 5.68 -9.98
N PHE A 170 0.51 4.85 -10.93
CA PHE A 170 1.19 5.36 -12.13
C PHE A 170 0.34 6.41 -12.86
N ASN A 171 -0.97 6.17 -13.00
CA ASN A 171 -1.88 7.14 -13.61
C ASN A 171 -2.07 8.40 -12.75
N LEU A 172 -2.19 8.27 -11.41
CA LEU A 172 -2.35 9.40 -10.50
C LEU A 172 -1.11 10.31 -10.41
N TYR A 173 0.09 9.73 -10.59
CA TYR A 173 1.35 10.46 -10.71
C TYR A 173 1.59 10.98 -12.14
N GLU A 174 0.61 10.81 -13.04
CA GLU A 174 0.66 11.25 -14.43
C GLU A 174 1.85 10.66 -15.24
N ILE A 175 2.27 9.46 -14.88
CA ILE A 175 3.39 8.77 -15.54
C ILE A 175 2.93 8.21 -16.87
N SER A 176 3.71 8.48 -17.93
CA SER A 176 3.48 7.91 -19.26
C SER A 176 3.68 6.38 -19.26
N GLU A 177 3.17 5.70 -20.29
CA GLU A 177 3.41 4.25 -20.43
C GLU A 177 4.91 3.95 -20.67
N GLU A 178 5.61 4.81 -21.39
CA GLU A 178 7.03 4.70 -21.64
C GLU A 178 7.84 4.82 -20.34
N ASP A 179 7.55 5.86 -19.54
CA ASP A 179 8.20 6.06 -18.24
C ASP A 179 7.86 4.93 -17.25
N ALA A 180 6.61 4.46 -17.22
CA ALA A 180 6.23 3.33 -16.40
C ALA A 180 7.02 2.06 -16.78
N ASN A 181 7.17 1.79 -18.09
CA ASN A 181 7.98 0.66 -18.55
C ASN A 181 9.45 0.80 -18.13
N TYR A 182 10.02 2.01 -18.21
CA TYR A 182 11.37 2.30 -17.72
C TYR A 182 11.46 2.07 -16.20
N ILE A 183 10.57 2.68 -15.42
CA ILE A 183 10.55 2.55 -13.94
C ILE A 183 10.45 1.08 -13.53
N LEU A 184 9.55 0.31 -14.14
CA LEU A 184 9.39 -1.11 -13.85
C LEU A 184 10.65 -1.93 -14.20
N SER A 185 11.43 -1.50 -15.21
CA SER A 185 12.70 -2.15 -15.54
C SER A 185 13.77 -2.00 -14.44
N THR A 186 13.63 -1.00 -13.57
CA THR A 186 14.55 -0.75 -12.44
C THR A 186 14.34 -1.66 -11.23
N PHE A 187 13.39 -2.60 -11.31
CA PHE A 187 13.10 -3.60 -10.28
C PHE A 187 13.60 -5.01 -10.66
N PRO A 188 14.91 -5.25 -10.67
CA PRO A 188 15.49 -6.50 -11.20
C PRO A 188 15.06 -7.74 -10.43
N ILE A 189 14.81 -7.63 -9.10
CA ILE A 189 14.38 -8.77 -8.29
C ILE A 189 12.93 -9.14 -8.61
N VAL A 190 12.04 -8.15 -8.77
CA VAL A 190 10.64 -8.40 -9.20
C VAL A 190 10.65 -9.12 -10.54
N LYS A 191 11.40 -8.56 -11.51
CA LYS A 191 11.53 -9.16 -12.85
C LYS A 191 12.06 -10.59 -12.80
N ARG A 192 13.13 -10.84 -12.03
CA ARG A 192 13.71 -12.18 -11.90
C ARG A 192 12.73 -13.19 -11.32
N ASN A 193 12.04 -12.82 -10.23
CA ASN A 193 11.06 -13.71 -9.58
C ASN A 193 9.89 -14.03 -10.52
N ASP A 194 9.43 -13.04 -11.30
CA ASP A 194 8.37 -13.25 -12.28
C ASP A 194 8.84 -14.20 -13.41
N ILE A 195 10.05 -14.00 -13.94
CA ILE A 195 10.61 -14.86 -14.98
C ILE A 195 10.77 -16.31 -14.46
N GLU A 196 11.23 -16.48 -13.23
CA GLU A 196 11.36 -17.80 -12.59
C GLU A 196 9.99 -18.49 -12.43
N LYS A 197 8.94 -17.74 -12.06
CA LYS A 197 7.62 -18.28 -11.78
C LYS A 197 6.73 -18.44 -13.02
N TYR A 198 6.79 -17.45 -13.94
CA TYR A 198 5.84 -17.30 -15.05
C TYR A 198 6.49 -17.34 -16.44
N GLY A 199 7.82 -17.41 -16.54
CA GLY A 199 8.55 -17.36 -17.80
C GLY A 199 8.63 -15.98 -18.45
N LYS A 200 7.99 -14.95 -17.88
CA LYS A 200 7.93 -13.56 -18.38
C LYS A 200 7.84 -12.55 -17.24
N TYR A 201 8.03 -11.25 -17.51
CA TYR A 201 7.86 -10.19 -16.50
C TYR A 201 6.37 -9.83 -16.35
N ARG A 202 5.60 -10.74 -15.76
CA ARG A 202 4.14 -10.69 -15.66
C ARG A 202 3.63 -9.48 -14.89
N THR A 203 4.23 -9.13 -13.75
CA THR A 203 3.89 -7.93 -12.98
C THR A 203 3.89 -6.68 -13.85
N LYS A 204 4.93 -6.50 -14.68
CA LYS A 204 5.02 -5.36 -15.60
C LYS A 204 3.88 -5.38 -16.63
N ASP A 205 3.65 -6.52 -17.27
CA ASP A 205 2.64 -6.64 -18.31
C ASP A 205 1.23 -6.36 -17.75
N LEU A 206 0.93 -6.88 -16.55
CA LEU A 206 -0.33 -6.61 -15.84
C LEU A 206 -0.49 -5.12 -15.51
N ILE A 207 0.55 -4.48 -14.96
CA ILE A 207 0.49 -3.06 -14.60
C ILE A 207 0.20 -2.21 -15.85
N LEU A 208 0.93 -2.40 -16.94
CA LEU A 208 0.74 -1.63 -18.16
C LEU A 208 -0.66 -1.83 -18.76
N ALA A 209 -1.18 -3.07 -18.72
CA ALA A 209 -2.53 -3.36 -19.18
C ALA A 209 -3.60 -2.69 -18.29
N TYR A 210 -3.45 -2.76 -16.96
CA TYR A 210 -4.34 -2.06 -16.03
C TYR A 210 -4.25 -0.53 -16.16
N MET A 211 -3.07 0.04 -16.42
CA MET A 211 -2.94 1.48 -16.67
C MET A 211 -3.83 1.93 -17.84
N LYS A 212 -3.81 1.19 -18.95
CA LYS A 212 -4.65 1.47 -20.13
C LYS A 212 -6.14 1.37 -19.80
N ALA A 213 -6.55 0.28 -19.15
CA ALA A 213 -7.94 0.06 -18.78
C ALA A 213 -8.47 1.16 -17.83
N LEU A 214 -7.72 1.49 -16.79
CA LEU A 214 -8.13 2.53 -15.84
C LEU A 214 -8.21 3.92 -16.47
N ARG A 215 -7.36 4.24 -17.46
CA ARG A 215 -7.48 5.51 -18.22
C ARG A 215 -8.76 5.62 -19.02
N THR A 216 -9.34 4.50 -19.44
CA THR A 216 -10.66 4.47 -20.12
C THR A 216 -11.82 4.34 -19.15
N GLY A 217 -11.56 4.31 -17.83
CA GLY A 217 -12.58 4.13 -16.80
C GLY A 217 -13.03 2.69 -16.58
N ASP A 218 -12.38 1.70 -17.19
CA ASP A 218 -12.68 0.29 -16.95
C ASP A 218 -12.03 -0.20 -15.65
N THR A 219 -12.76 -0.08 -14.56
CA THR A 219 -12.32 -0.47 -13.22
C THR A 219 -12.57 -1.96 -12.92
N LYS A 220 -13.38 -2.65 -13.73
CA LYS A 220 -13.77 -4.05 -13.52
C LYS A 220 -12.96 -5.03 -14.36
N VAL A 221 -12.10 -4.52 -15.23
CA VAL A 221 -11.29 -5.38 -16.10
C VAL A 221 -10.51 -6.41 -15.26
N LEU A 222 -10.57 -7.66 -15.69
CA LEU A 222 -9.66 -8.73 -15.31
C LEU A 222 -8.72 -8.94 -16.48
N VAL A 223 -7.46 -8.61 -16.29
CA VAL A 223 -6.42 -8.79 -17.32
C VAL A 223 -5.91 -10.23 -17.20
N ASP A 224 -6.14 -11.03 -18.23
CA ASP A 224 -5.60 -12.39 -18.35
C ASP A 224 -4.34 -12.36 -19.24
N LEU A 225 -3.15 -12.56 -18.63
CA LEU A 225 -1.84 -12.48 -19.29
C LEU A 225 -0.91 -13.62 -18.85
#